data_aec750006245700de5daef84b7487928
#
_entry.id   aec750006245700de5daef84b7487928
#
_cell.length_a   1.000
_cell.length_b   1.000
_cell.length_c   1.000
_cell.angle_alpha   90.00
_cell.angle_beta   90.00
_cell.angle_gamma   90.00
#
_symmetry.space_group_name_H-M   'P 1'
#
loop_
_entity.id
_entity.type
_entity.pdbx_description
1 polymer ?
#
loop_
_entity_poly.entity_id
_entity_poly.type
_entity_poly.pdbx_seq_one_letter_code
_entity_poly.pdbx_strand_id
1 'polypeptide(L)'
;HPSEETYHLLHLHNYEDVIGMIDLLPVLSYLEIFNGQYTLLSTRIDTYHAFDGTSGQELIITMQNDYPVPKRISHKLANFYLMISKTRTSIRVPIYEGELHYFYPNYKDYYYLPQEDMAIHKSVASYVDKDFRENARAFNCYSRKSGAFLPQSESVMQPEFRKEYKDKISYFELTDDFCASDVMLRRYVDHILKYMVTTKK
;
A
#
# COMPACT_ATOMS: atom_id res chain seq x y z
N HIS A 1 20.14 57.69 9.74
CA HIS A 1 18.88 57.38 9.04
C HIS A 1 19.24 56.61 7.75
N PRO A 2 18.49 55.55 7.43
CA PRO A 2 18.65 54.84 6.19
C PRO A 2 18.41 55.81 5.03
N SER A 3 19.17 55.68 3.95
CA SER A 3 18.96 56.48 2.75
C SER A 3 17.67 56.08 2.02
N GLU A 4 17.15 56.94 1.18
CA GLU A 4 15.97 56.67 0.34
C GLU A 4 16.21 55.43 -0.56
N GLU A 5 17.42 55.22 -1.01
CA GLU A 5 17.87 54.06 -1.75
C GLU A 5 17.75 52.76 -0.90
N THR A 6 18.15 52.84 0.36
CA THR A 6 18.02 51.68 1.31
C THR A 6 16.56 51.30 1.53
N TYR A 7 15.65 52.26 1.65
CA TYR A 7 14.23 52.02 1.73
C TYR A 7 13.68 51.38 0.45
N HIS A 8 14.10 51.87 -0.72
CA HIS A 8 13.67 51.28 -1.98
C HIS A 8 14.12 49.84 -2.14
N LEU A 9 15.37 49.54 -1.83
CA LEU A 9 15.90 48.18 -1.86
C LEU A 9 15.18 47.25 -0.89
N LEU A 10 14.88 47.72 0.33
CA LEU A 10 14.12 46.94 1.31
C LEU A 10 12.70 46.64 0.84
N HIS A 11 12.03 47.61 0.23
CA HIS A 11 10.70 47.42 -0.35
C HIS A 11 10.74 46.44 -1.51
N LEU A 12 11.71 46.51 -2.39
CA LEU A 12 11.88 45.58 -3.51
C LEU A 12 12.12 44.16 -3.01
N HIS A 13 12.98 43.97 -2.02
CA HIS A 13 13.25 42.68 -1.40
C HIS A 13 11.98 42.09 -0.76
N ASN A 14 11.27 42.85 0.07
CA ASN A 14 10.03 42.41 0.65
C ASN A 14 8.96 42.04 -0.38
N TYR A 15 8.88 42.80 -1.48
CA TYR A 15 7.96 42.49 -2.59
C TYR A 15 8.33 41.15 -3.27
N GLU A 16 9.59 40.94 -3.57
CA GLU A 16 10.09 39.69 -4.17
C GLU A 16 9.85 38.49 -3.26
N ASP A 17 10.06 38.64 -1.94
CA ASP A 17 9.78 37.60 -0.95
C ASP A 17 8.29 37.22 -0.92
N VAL A 18 7.39 38.20 -0.94
CA VAL A 18 5.94 37.97 -0.95
C VAL A 18 5.51 37.27 -2.23
N ILE A 19 5.97 37.75 -3.40
CA ILE A 19 5.68 37.12 -4.69
C ILE A 19 6.23 35.69 -4.72
N GLY A 20 7.47 35.47 -4.25
CA GLY A 20 8.07 34.14 -4.16
C GLY A 20 7.28 33.17 -3.29
N MET A 21 6.71 33.64 -2.16
CA MET A 21 5.81 32.83 -1.34
C MET A 21 4.52 32.47 -2.10
N ILE A 22 3.92 33.42 -2.82
CA ILE A 22 2.69 33.16 -3.62
C ILE A 22 2.99 32.09 -4.69
N ASP A 23 4.13 32.18 -5.36
CA ASP A 23 4.57 31.23 -6.38
C ASP A 23 4.82 29.81 -5.81
N LEU A 24 5.11 29.70 -4.50
CA LEU A 24 5.26 28.42 -3.82
C LEU A 24 3.93 27.79 -3.38
N LEU A 25 2.83 28.57 -3.24
CA LEU A 25 1.54 28.03 -2.80
C LEU A 25 1.06 26.81 -3.61
N PRO A 26 1.25 26.73 -4.95
CA PRO A 26 0.84 25.55 -5.71
C PRO A 26 1.52 24.25 -5.26
N VAL A 27 2.65 24.31 -4.53
CA VAL A 27 3.31 23.12 -3.97
C VAL A 27 2.42 22.46 -2.91
N LEU A 28 1.58 23.22 -2.22
CA LEU A 28 0.66 22.70 -1.22
C LEU A 28 -0.38 21.74 -1.83
N SER A 29 -0.66 21.83 -3.12
CA SER A 29 -1.60 20.92 -3.80
C SER A 29 -1.16 19.45 -3.74
N TYR A 30 0.14 19.15 -3.55
CA TYR A 30 0.58 17.78 -3.30
C TYR A 30 0.06 17.26 -1.97
N LEU A 31 0.01 18.10 -0.93
CA LEU A 31 -0.49 17.71 0.40
C LEU A 31 -1.98 17.34 0.33
N GLU A 32 -2.74 18.01 -0.52
CA GLU A 32 -4.17 17.74 -0.66
C GLU A 32 -4.43 16.30 -1.13
N ILE A 33 -3.58 15.74 -1.98
CA ILE A 33 -3.67 14.34 -2.41
C ILE A 33 -3.50 13.40 -1.20
N PHE A 34 -2.51 13.67 -0.34
CA PHE A 34 -2.25 12.89 0.88
C PHE A 34 -3.33 13.09 1.95
N ASN A 35 -4.07 14.20 1.90
CA ASN A 35 -5.24 14.49 2.73
C ASN A 35 -6.53 13.85 2.18
N GLY A 36 -6.45 13.08 1.08
CA GLY A 36 -7.60 12.40 0.50
C GLY A 36 -8.44 13.25 -0.46
N GLN A 37 -7.92 14.41 -0.93
CA GLN A 37 -8.57 15.27 -1.90
C GLN A 37 -8.31 14.77 -3.33
N TYR A 38 -8.96 13.66 -3.66
CA TYR A 38 -8.92 13.01 -4.97
C TYR A 38 -10.18 12.20 -5.22
N THR A 39 -10.47 11.95 -6.48
CA THR A 39 -11.56 11.08 -6.93
C THR A 39 -10.98 9.85 -7.62
N LEU A 40 -11.44 8.65 -7.26
CA LEU A 40 -11.05 7.42 -7.95
C LEU A 40 -11.62 7.45 -9.37
N LEU A 41 -10.79 7.12 -10.36
CA LEU A 41 -11.21 7.08 -11.77
C LEU A 41 -11.34 5.67 -12.31
N SER A 42 -10.32 4.86 -12.08
CA SER A 42 -10.27 3.50 -12.63
C SER A 42 -9.22 2.66 -11.96
N THR A 43 -9.43 1.35 -12.03
CA THR A 43 -8.43 0.32 -11.75
C THR A 43 -8.21 -0.52 -12.99
N ARG A 44 -6.99 -1.01 -13.19
CA ARG A 44 -6.67 -1.97 -14.22
C ARG A 44 -5.49 -2.84 -13.81
N ILE A 45 -5.45 -4.06 -14.30
CA ILE A 45 -4.29 -4.94 -14.19
C ILE A 45 -3.48 -4.80 -15.47
N ASP A 46 -2.17 -4.65 -15.32
CA ASP A 46 -1.25 -4.52 -16.46
C ASP A 46 -0.03 -5.42 -16.23
N THR A 47 0.65 -5.82 -17.30
CA THR A 47 1.88 -6.60 -17.21
C THR A 47 3.07 -5.65 -17.29
N TYR A 48 4.01 -5.81 -16.37
CA TYR A 48 5.27 -5.08 -16.42
C TYR A 48 6.44 -6.00 -16.78
N HIS A 49 7.44 -5.44 -17.44
CA HIS A 49 8.71 -6.07 -17.74
C HIS A 49 9.82 -5.23 -17.12
N ALA A 50 10.58 -5.81 -16.21
CA ALA A 50 11.71 -5.15 -15.58
C ALA A 50 12.99 -5.31 -16.41
N PHE A 51 13.96 -4.42 -16.22
CA PHE A 51 15.24 -4.46 -16.95
C PHE A 51 16.07 -5.73 -16.67
N ASP A 52 15.84 -6.39 -15.55
CA ASP A 52 16.51 -7.65 -15.18
C ASP A 52 15.87 -8.87 -15.85
N GLY A 53 14.88 -8.67 -16.72
CA GLY A 53 14.16 -9.73 -17.43
C GLY A 53 13.00 -10.32 -16.64
N THR A 54 12.76 -9.88 -15.40
CA THR A 54 11.58 -10.32 -14.64
C THR A 54 10.31 -9.67 -15.20
N SER A 55 9.22 -10.40 -15.21
CA SER A 55 7.90 -9.90 -15.58
C SER A 55 6.89 -10.27 -14.51
N GLY A 56 5.84 -9.47 -14.39
CA GLY A 56 4.78 -9.73 -13.43
C GLY A 56 3.56 -8.89 -13.75
N GLN A 57 2.52 -9.07 -12.96
CA GLN A 57 1.33 -8.24 -13.04
C GLN A 57 1.36 -7.15 -11.97
N GLU A 58 0.77 -6.01 -12.28
CA GLU A 58 0.59 -4.91 -11.35
C GLU A 58 -0.84 -4.37 -11.41
N LEU A 59 -1.41 -4.03 -10.28
CA LEU A 59 -2.63 -3.26 -10.19
C LEU A 59 -2.28 -1.78 -10.33
N ILE A 60 -2.90 -1.10 -11.28
CA ILE A 60 -2.78 0.33 -11.48
C ILE A 60 -4.09 0.99 -11.04
N ILE A 61 -4.01 1.82 -10.01
CA ILE A 61 -5.14 2.63 -9.52
C ILE A 61 -4.90 4.07 -9.99
N THR A 62 -5.85 4.63 -10.72
CA THR A 62 -5.78 5.99 -11.27
C THR A 62 -6.79 6.88 -10.56
N MET A 63 -6.34 8.06 -10.16
CA MET A 63 -7.13 9.06 -9.43
C MET A 63 -7.07 10.40 -10.16
N GLN A 64 -8.14 11.17 -10.08
CA GLN A 64 -8.20 12.59 -10.44
C GLN A 64 -7.81 13.40 -9.21
N ASN A 65 -6.84 14.29 -9.33
CA ASN A 65 -6.51 15.25 -8.29
C ASN A 65 -7.57 16.36 -8.27
N ASP A 66 -8.08 16.69 -7.10
CA ASP A 66 -9.04 17.80 -6.95
C ASP A 66 -8.35 19.15 -7.20
N TYR A 67 -7.05 19.24 -6.90
CA TYR A 67 -6.21 20.39 -7.16
C TYR A 67 -5.04 20.02 -8.08
N PRO A 68 -4.77 20.80 -9.14
CA PRO A 68 -3.67 20.52 -10.05
C PRO A 68 -2.31 20.76 -9.36
N VAL A 69 -1.36 19.85 -9.57
CA VAL A 69 -0.01 20.00 -9.04
C VAL A 69 0.92 20.68 -10.06
N PRO A 70 1.94 21.46 -9.61
CA PRO A 70 2.78 22.25 -10.51
C PRO A 70 3.69 21.42 -11.40
N LYS A 71 4.22 20.29 -10.91
CA LYS A 71 5.15 19.43 -11.64
C LYS A 71 4.82 17.95 -11.44
N ARG A 72 5.22 17.12 -12.40
CA ARG A 72 5.17 15.66 -12.23
C ARG A 72 6.24 15.22 -11.25
N ILE A 73 5.84 14.42 -10.27
CA ILE A 73 6.76 13.74 -9.35
C ILE A 73 6.45 12.24 -9.34
N SER A 74 7.45 11.43 -8.99
CA SER A 74 7.28 10.00 -8.77
C SER A 74 8.12 9.55 -7.59
N HIS A 75 7.60 8.58 -6.86
CA HIS A 75 8.26 7.98 -5.72
C HIS A 75 8.01 6.48 -5.66
N LYS A 76 9.07 5.72 -5.37
CA LYS A 76 8.99 4.28 -5.15
C LYS A 76 9.38 3.97 -3.71
N LEU A 77 8.51 3.28 -2.99
CA LEU A 77 8.75 2.82 -1.62
C LEU A 77 8.27 1.38 -1.47
N ALA A 78 9.18 0.48 -1.15
CA ALA A 78 8.91 -0.96 -1.04
C ALA A 78 8.15 -1.49 -2.29
N ASN A 79 6.91 -1.96 -2.10
CA ASN A 79 6.07 -2.53 -3.14
C ASN A 79 5.14 -1.50 -3.82
N PHE A 80 5.32 -0.22 -3.57
CA PHE A 80 4.43 0.81 -4.08
C PHE A 80 5.17 1.81 -4.95
N TYR A 81 4.62 2.12 -6.11
CA TYR A 81 5.10 3.18 -6.98
C TYR A 81 4.00 4.22 -7.16
N LEU A 82 4.27 5.44 -6.71
CA LEU A 82 3.39 6.58 -6.82
C LEU A 82 3.89 7.50 -7.93
N MET A 83 2.98 7.96 -8.79
CA MET A 83 3.25 8.97 -9.79
C MET A 83 2.14 10.03 -9.73
N ILE A 84 2.51 11.26 -9.44
CA ILE A 84 1.61 12.42 -9.39
C ILE A 84 1.90 13.29 -10.62
N SER A 85 0.91 13.52 -11.45
CA SER A 85 0.93 14.41 -12.60
C SER A 85 0.00 15.60 -12.36
N LYS A 86 -0.03 16.58 -13.25
CA LYS A 86 -0.79 17.84 -13.09
C LYS A 86 -2.22 17.63 -12.55
N THR A 87 -2.97 16.72 -13.16
CA THR A 87 -4.38 16.49 -12.81
C THR A 87 -4.67 15.05 -12.42
N ARG A 88 -3.69 14.16 -12.48
CA ARG A 88 -3.88 12.72 -12.22
C ARG A 88 -2.77 12.17 -11.37
N THR A 89 -3.16 11.31 -10.45
CA THR A 89 -2.25 10.49 -9.66
C THR A 89 -2.48 9.02 -9.99
N SER A 90 -1.43 8.24 -10.10
CA SER A 90 -1.50 6.79 -10.25
C SER A 90 -0.63 6.09 -9.22
N ILE A 91 -1.17 5.02 -8.69
CA ILE A 91 -0.46 4.09 -7.81
C ILE A 91 -0.34 2.77 -8.54
N ARG A 92 0.87 2.20 -8.58
CA ARG A 92 1.15 0.87 -9.12
C ARG A 92 1.58 -0.04 -7.99
N VAL A 93 0.95 -1.20 -7.93
CA VAL A 93 1.17 -2.19 -6.88
C VAL A 93 1.41 -3.55 -7.55
N PRO A 94 2.58 -4.18 -7.37
CA PRO A 94 2.83 -5.50 -7.92
C PRO A 94 1.89 -6.53 -7.28
N ILE A 95 1.29 -7.36 -8.10
CA ILE A 95 0.45 -8.48 -7.68
C ILE A 95 1.39 -9.65 -7.37
N TYR A 96 1.22 -10.23 -6.19
CA TYR A 96 1.88 -11.49 -5.84
C TYR A 96 0.98 -12.65 -6.25
N GLU A 97 1.45 -13.46 -7.17
CA GLU A 97 0.81 -14.71 -7.57
C GLU A 97 1.55 -15.89 -6.93
N GLY A 98 0.83 -16.70 -6.17
CA GLY A 98 1.43 -17.84 -5.48
C GLY A 98 0.64 -18.26 -4.26
N GLU A 99 1.30 -19.03 -3.39
CA GLU A 99 0.72 -19.53 -2.15
C GLU A 99 1.16 -18.67 -0.97
N LEU A 100 0.21 -18.32 -0.10
CA LEU A 100 0.40 -17.58 1.15
C LEU A 100 -0.32 -18.29 2.30
N HIS A 101 0.11 -17.96 3.52
CA HIS A 101 -0.37 -18.53 4.76
C HIS A 101 -1.37 -17.59 5.45
N TYR A 102 -2.52 -18.14 5.82
CA TYR A 102 -3.44 -17.51 6.77
C TYR A 102 -3.18 -18.08 8.16
N PHE A 103 -2.60 -17.28 9.06
CA PHE A 103 -2.27 -17.68 10.43
C PHE A 103 -3.47 -17.51 11.36
N TYR A 104 -3.86 -18.60 12.01
CA TYR A 104 -4.95 -18.56 12.98
C TYR A 104 -4.48 -17.93 14.30
N PRO A 105 -5.26 -17.00 14.89
CA PRO A 105 -4.86 -16.32 16.12
C PRO A 105 -4.84 -17.24 17.34
N ASN A 106 -5.73 -18.24 17.41
CA ASN A 106 -5.91 -19.14 18.52
C ASN A 106 -5.21 -20.49 18.32
N TYR A 107 -3.90 -20.49 18.13
CA TYR A 107 -3.12 -21.71 17.84
C TYR A 107 -3.35 -22.84 18.89
N LYS A 108 -3.73 -22.51 20.13
CA LYS A 108 -4.01 -23.48 21.19
C LYS A 108 -5.19 -24.41 20.88
N ASP A 109 -6.09 -23.99 19.99
CA ASP A 109 -7.28 -24.74 19.58
C ASP A 109 -7.03 -25.61 18.34
N TYR A 110 -5.77 -25.66 17.88
CA TYR A 110 -5.39 -26.36 16.67
C TYR A 110 -4.33 -27.40 16.91
N TYR A 111 -4.30 -28.40 16.02
CA TYR A 111 -3.14 -29.27 15.77
C TYR A 111 -2.53 -28.89 14.43
N TYR A 112 -1.21 -29.02 14.34
CA TYR A 112 -0.46 -28.96 13.09
C TYR A 112 -0.30 -30.37 12.53
N LEU A 113 -0.49 -30.51 11.22
CA LEU A 113 -0.33 -31.75 10.48
C LEU A 113 0.96 -31.64 9.63
N PRO A 114 2.06 -32.27 10.05
CA PRO A 114 3.35 -32.10 9.37
C PRO A 114 3.38 -32.59 7.92
N GLN A 115 2.58 -33.61 7.58
CA GLN A 115 2.54 -34.17 6.22
C GLN A 115 1.76 -33.28 5.25
N GLU A 116 0.68 -32.68 5.72
CA GLU A 116 -0.16 -31.78 4.95
C GLU A 116 0.29 -30.33 5.00
N ASP A 117 1.23 -30.02 5.91
CA ASP A 117 1.75 -28.69 6.17
C ASP A 117 0.64 -27.65 6.38
N MET A 118 -0.27 -27.95 7.30
CA MET A 118 -1.40 -27.08 7.66
C MET A 118 -1.91 -27.37 9.07
N ALA A 119 -2.65 -26.42 9.63
CA ALA A 119 -3.31 -26.58 10.91
C ALA A 119 -4.77 -27.03 10.75
N ILE A 120 -5.22 -27.88 11.68
CA ILE A 120 -6.59 -28.35 11.77
C ILE A 120 -7.15 -28.06 13.17
N HIS A 121 -8.39 -27.58 13.24
CA HIS A 121 -9.04 -27.33 14.53
C HIS A 121 -9.25 -28.64 15.32
N LYS A 122 -9.04 -28.62 16.63
CA LYS A 122 -9.11 -29.79 17.52
C LYS A 122 -10.43 -30.54 17.48
N SER A 123 -11.53 -29.83 17.21
CA SER A 123 -12.85 -30.44 17.10
C SER A 123 -13.00 -31.44 15.96
N VAL A 124 -12.27 -31.24 14.86
CA VAL A 124 -12.25 -32.16 13.70
C VAL A 124 -11.06 -33.10 13.73
N ALA A 125 -10.05 -32.83 14.55
CA ALA A 125 -8.83 -33.61 14.65
C ALA A 125 -9.01 -34.97 15.32
N SER A 126 -10.20 -35.28 15.88
CA SER A 126 -10.52 -36.60 16.43
C SER A 126 -10.45 -37.73 15.39
N TYR A 127 -10.57 -37.38 14.11
CA TYR A 127 -10.49 -38.30 12.97
C TYR A 127 -9.05 -38.52 12.47
N VAL A 128 -8.06 -37.75 12.99
CA VAL A 128 -6.65 -37.87 12.62
C VAL A 128 -5.91 -38.64 13.71
N ASP A 129 -5.12 -39.63 13.32
CA ASP A 129 -4.31 -40.42 14.23
C ASP A 129 -3.31 -39.55 14.99
N LYS A 130 -3.03 -39.89 16.25
CA LYS A 130 -2.15 -39.09 17.12
C LYS A 130 -0.74 -38.98 16.58
N ASP A 131 -0.27 -39.98 15.84
CA ASP A 131 1.07 -40.05 15.28
C ASP A 131 1.28 -39.10 14.09
N PHE A 132 0.21 -38.55 13.51
CA PHE A 132 0.24 -37.64 12.37
C PHE A 132 -0.11 -36.18 12.72
N ARG A 133 -0.26 -35.87 13.99
CA ARG A 133 -0.60 -34.52 14.46
C ARG A 133 0.23 -34.10 15.68
N GLU A 134 0.61 -32.85 15.73
CA GLU A 134 1.25 -32.24 16.89
C GLU A 134 0.52 -30.98 17.35
N ASN A 135 0.77 -30.54 18.59
CA ASN A 135 0.17 -29.28 19.06
C ASN A 135 0.67 -28.12 18.20
N ALA A 136 -0.24 -27.35 17.63
CA ALA A 136 0.12 -26.18 16.86
C ALA A 136 0.80 -25.11 17.73
N ARG A 137 1.68 -24.35 17.12
CA ARG A 137 2.37 -23.17 17.67
C ARG A 137 2.00 -21.97 16.82
N ALA A 138 2.22 -20.76 17.30
CA ALA A 138 1.86 -19.56 16.58
C ALA A 138 2.40 -19.50 15.13
N PHE A 139 3.61 -20.01 14.90
CA PHE A 139 4.28 -19.94 13.60
C PHE A 139 3.89 -21.08 12.63
N ASN A 140 3.30 -22.19 13.10
CA ASN A 140 2.85 -23.31 12.26
C ASN A 140 1.32 -23.53 12.29
N CYS A 141 0.58 -22.58 12.88
CA CYS A 141 -0.87 -22.64 12.94
C CYS A 141 -1.48 -21.85 11.78
N TYR A 142 -1.45 -22.42 10.58
CA TYR A 142 -1.96 -21.77 9.38
C TYR A 142 -2.68 -22.72 8.43
N SER A 143 -3.47 -22.12 7.54
CA SER A 143 -3.90 -22.73 6.28
C SER A 143 -3.22 -22.05 5.11
N ARG A 144 -3.09 -22.77 3.99
CA ARG A 144 -2.49 -22.27 2.76
C ARG A 144 -3.56 -21.84 1.79
N LYS A 145 -3.29 -20.77 1.05
CA LYS A 145 -4.14 -20.30 -0.03
C LYS A 145 -3.30 -19.85 -1.21
N SER A 146 -3.58 -20.43 -2.38
CA SER A 146 -3.01 -20.00 -3.66
C SER A 146 -3.95 -19.01 -4.34
N GLY A 147 -3.38 -17.97 -4.93
CA GLY A 147 -4.16 -16.93 -5.59
C GLY A 147 -3.32 -15.72 -5.99
N ALA A 148 -4.00 -14.63 -6.31
CA ALA A 148 -3.41 -13.33 -6.57
C ALA A 148 -3.65 -12.42 -5.35
N PHE A 149 -2.60 -11.74 -4.89
CA PHE A 149 -2.62 -10.99 -3.64
C PHE A 149 -1.98 -9.61 -3.81
N LEU A 150 -2.48 -8.65 -3.03
CA LEU A 150 -1.92 -7.30 -2.93
C LEU A 150 -1.24 -7.09 -1.57
N PRO A 151 -0.06 -6.46 -1.53
CA PRO A 151 0.67 -6.19 -0.30
C PRO A 151 0.03 -5.06 0.51
N GLN A 152 0.11 -5.15 1.83
CA GLN A 152 -0.25 -4.08 2.77
C GLN A 152 0.78 -3.99 3.90
N SER A 153 1.13 -2.77 4.31
CA SER A 153 2.08 -2.52 5.40
C SER A 153 1.42 -2.48 6.78
N GLU A 154 0.14 -2.21 6.82
CA GLU A 154 -0.74 -2.33 7.99
C GLU A 154 -1.93 -3.20 7.59
N SER A 155 -2.52 -3.92 8.52
CA SER A 155 -3.67 -4.81 8.27
C SER A 155 -4.95 -4.01 8.06
N VAL A 156 -5.10 -3.42 6.87
CA VAL A 156 -6.29 -2.63 6.51
C VAL A 156 -7.35 -3.43 5.80
N MET A 157 -6.96 -4.53 5.14
CA MET A 157 -7.86 -5.47 4.46
C MET A 157 -7.79 -6.85 5.11
N GLN A 158 -8.90 -7.56 5.11
CA GLN A 158 -9.04 -8.90 5.67
C GLN A 158 -9.69 -9.83 4.64
N PRO A 159 -9.37 -11.14 4.66
CA PRO A 159 -8.41 -11.82 5.53
C PRO A 159 -6.96 -11.46 5.20
N GLU A 160 -6.10 -11.52 6.22
CA GLU A 160 -4.68 -11.21 6.12
C GLU A 160 -3.85 -12.47 5.89
N PHE A 161 -2.99 -12.43 4.87
CA PHE A 161 -2.07 -13.51 4.53
C PHE A 161 -0.62 -13.05 4.66
N ARG A 162 0.30 -13.98 4.89
CA ARG A 162 1.76 -13.71 4.95
C ARG A 162 2.52 -14.85 4.30
N LYS A 163 3.75 -14.58 3.85
CA LYS A 163 4.69 -15.64 3.43
C LYS A 163 5.20 -16.38 4.64
N GLU A 164 5.67 -15.61 5.66
CA GLU A 164 6.17 -16.13 6.91
C GLU A 164 5.47 -15.45 8.09
N TYR A 165 5.39 -16.13 9.23
CA TYR A 165 4.69 -15.65 10.43
C TYR A 165 5.15 -14.26 10.91
N LYS A 166 6.46 -13.96 10.80
CA LYS A 166 7.07 -12.71 11.30
C LYS A 166 7.18 -11.61 10.25
N ASP A 167 6.68 -11.83 9.04
CA ASP A 167 6.75 -10.81 7.99
C ASP A 167 6.02 -9.55 8.39
N LYS A 168 6.67 -8.41 8.14
CA LYS A 168 6.08 -7.08 8.39
C LYS A 168 5.05 -6.70 7.34
N ILE A 169 5.26 -7.17 6.10
CA ILE A 169 4.32 -6.97 5.01
C ILE A 169 3.35 -8.14 5.01
N SER A 170 2.09 -7.84 5.09
CA SER A 170 1.02 -8.79 4.88
C SER A 170 0.36 -8.57 3.51
N TYR A 171 -0.54 -9.46 3.17
CA TYR A 171 -1.21 -9.48 1.89
C TYR A 171 -2.70 -9.73 2.11
N PHE A 172 -3.52 -9.29 1.18
CA PHE A 172 -4.91 -9.66 1.06
C PHE A 172 -5.23 -10.10 -0.35
N GLU A 173 -6.24 -10.91 -0.54
CA GLU A 173 -6.61 -11.47 -1.83
C GLU A 173 -7.15 -10.38 -2.76
N LEU A 174 -6.64 -10.34 -3.99
CA LEU A 174 -7.17 -9.51 -5.06
C LEU A 174 -8.43 -10.19 -5.62
N THR A 175 -9.58 -9.59 -5.36
CA THR A 175 -10.88 -10.10 -5.82
C THR A 175 -11.58 -9.08 -6.72
N ASP A 176 -12.53 -9.55 -7.52
CA ASP A 176 -13.37 -8.66 -8.32
C ASP A 176 -14.18 -7.69 -7.45
N ASP A 177 -14.65 -8.16 -6.29
CA ASP A 177 -15.36 -7.33 -5.31
C ASP A 177 -14.51 -6.18 -4.80
N PHE A 178 -13.21 -6.43 -4.54
CA PHE A 178 -12.29 -5.36 -4.17
C PHE A 178 -12.14 -4.34 -5.30
N CYS A 179 -11.95 -4.78 -6.53
CA CYS A 179 -11.80 -3.89 -7.69
C CYS A 179 -13.08 -3.09 -8.01
N ALA A 180 -14.26 -3.62 -7.67
CA ALA A 180 -15.54 -2.97 -7.90
C ALA A 180 -15.98 -2.04 -6.76
N SER A 181 -15.32 -2.08 -5.61
CA SER A 181 -15.70 -1.32 -4.42
C SER A 181 -14.87 -0.05 -4.25
N ASP A 182 -15.42 1.11 -4.56
CA ASP A 182 -14.76 2.41 -4.31
C ASP A 182 -14.35 2.60 -2.84
N VAL A 183 -15.14 2.07 -1.90
CA VAL A 183 -14.85 2.16 -0.46
C VAL A 183 -13.59 1.38 -0.10
N MET A 184 -13.46 0.14 -0.62
CA MET A 184 -12.28 -0.69 -0.36
C MET A 184 -11.05 -0.14 -1.07
N LEU A 185 -11.20 0.29 -2.32
CA LEU A 185 -10.13 0.93 -3.08
C LEU A 185 -9.63 2.20 -2.40
N ARG A 186 -10.55 3.07 -1.96
CA ARG A 186 -10.19 4.31 -1.25
C ARG A 186 -9.43 4.00 0.04
N ARG A 187 -9.93 3.07 0.85
CA ARG A 187 -9.25 2.64 2.08
C ARG A 187 -7.83 2.12 1.80
N TYR A 188 -7.65 1.39 0.72
CA TYR A 188 -6.34 0.87 0.33
C TYR A 188 -5.41 1.96 -0.18
N VAL A 189 -5.91 2.89 -1.00
CA VAL A 189 -5.16 4.06 -1.49
C VAL A 189 -4.71 4.93 -0.32
N ASP A 190 -5.62 5.29 0.59
CA ASP A 190 -5.31 6.10 1.77
C ASP A 190 -4.22 5.45 2.64
N HIS A 191 -4.28 4.11 2.79
CA HIS A 191 -3.24 3.35 3.48
C HIS A 191 -1.88 3.49 2.79
N ILE A 192 -1.81 3.34 1.45
CA ILE A 192 -0.57 3.46 0.69
C ILE A 192 -0.01 4.88 0.80
N LEU A 193 -0.84 5.89 0.62
CA LEU A 193 -0.43 7.30 0.70
C LEU A 193 0.12 7.62 2.09
N LYS A 194 -0.56 7.19 3.16
CA LYS A 194 -0.10 7.34 4.54
C LYS A 194 1.26 6.66 4.75
N TYR A 195 1.41 5.42 4.29
CA TYR A 195 2.66 4.67 4.40
C TYR A 195 3.83 5.38 3.72
N MET A 196 3.60 5.95 2.53
CA MET A 196 4.61 6.68 1.77
C MET A 196 5.10 7.96 2.46
N VAL A 197 4.27 8.61 3.27
CA VAL A 197 4.65 9.83 4.01
C VAL A 197 5.31 9.50 5.34
N THR A 198 4.82 8.46 6.04
CA THR A 198 5.27 8.17 7.41
C THR A 198 6.55 7.35 7.47
N THR A 199 6.88 6.60 6.41
CA THR A 199 8.07 5.75 6.39
C THR A 199 9.30 6.57 6.04
N LYS A 200 10.14 6.85 7.05
CA LYS A 200 11.49 7.40 6.83
C LYS A 200 12.38 6.31 6.24
N LYS A 201 13.15 6.67 5.19
CA LYS A 201 14.23 5.82 4.66
C LYS A 201 15.32 5.60 5.69
#